data_b63e7f6c5f43e43242706190cf25cf77
#
_entry.id   b63e7f6c5f43e43242706190cf25cf77
#
_cell.length_a   1.000
_cell.length_b   1.000
_cell.length_c   1.000
_cell.angle_alpha   90.00
_cell.angle_beta   90.00
_cell.angle_gamma   90.00
#
_symmetry.space_group_name_H-M   'P 1'
#
loop_
_entity.id
_entity.type
_entity.pdbx_description
1 polymer ?
#
loop_
_entity_poly.entity_id
_entity_poly.type
_entity_poly.pdbx_seq_one_letter_code
_entity_poly.pdbx_strand_id
1 'polypeptide(L)'
;VVAPKDLGIEVIGVREGATVELDLRLESVMEGVLVTGTARAPLTGECVRCLEPLERELEADFQEMYSYPDADDRSRDADTGDDAEEEDRLFLEADLFDLEPVLRDAVVLALPLQPVCREDCPGLCAECGARLADDPGHHHDAADIRWAALQGLAEAMRDGEKDNAPRSRGDDPQEK
;
A
#
# COMPACT_ATOMS: atom_id res chain seq x y z
N VAL A 1 18.24 0.16 -18.04
CA VAL A 1 17.14 0.10 -19.04
C VAL A 1 16.17 1.24 -18.78
N VAL A 2 15.18 1.41 -19.65
CA VAL A 2 14.09 2.37 -19.45
C VAL A 2 12.83 1.65 -19.00
N ALA A 3 12.09 2.26 -18.10
CA ALA A 3 10.85 1.70 -17.59
C ALA A 3 9.79 1.59 -18.69
N PRO A 4 9.12 0.44 -18.84
CA PRO A 4 7.99 0.29 -19.74
C PRO A 4 6.77 1.07 -19.22
N LYS A 5 5.69 1.08 -20.01
CA LYS A 5 4.41 1.65 -19.60
C LYS A 5 3.81 0.85 -18.45
N ASP A 6 3.02 1.53 -17.63
CA ASP A 6 2.20 0.93 -16.57
C ASP A 6 3.01 0.04 -15.60
N LEU A 7 4.24 0.46 -15.25
CA LEU A 7 5.06 -0.22 -14.25
C LEU A 7 4.71 0.28 -12.85
N GLY A 8 3.58 -0.19 -12.31
CA GLY A 8 3.09 0.23 -11.00
C GLY A 8 1.63 -0.10 -10.75
N ILE A 9 1.09 0.52 -9.72
CA ILE A 9 -0.33 0.50 -9.36
C ILE A 9 -0.90 1.93 -9.46
N GLU A 10 -2.21 2.08 -9.35
CA GLU A 10 -2.92 3.37 -9.55
C GLU A 10 -2.34 4.54 -8.73
N VAL A 11 -1.89 4.28 -7.50
CA VAL A 11 -1.45 5.32 -6.56
C VAL A 11 0.06 5.54 -6.52
N ILE A 12 0.87 4.59 -7.00
CA ILE A 12 2.33 4.69 -7.00
C ILE A 12 2.95 3.76 -8.05
N GLY A 13 3.99 4.20 -8.70
CA GLY A 13 4.69 3.40 -9.69
C GLY A 13 5.95 4.08 -10.23
N VAL A 14 6.62 3.39 -11.13
CA VAL A 14 7.77 3.89 -11.88
C VAL A 14 7.26 4.59 -13.13
N ARG A 15 7.63 5.85 -13.32
CA ARG A 15 7.20 6.64 -14.48
C ARG A 15 7.74 6.04 -15.78
N GLU A 16 6.90 5.96 -16.82
CA GLU A 16 7.34 5.54 -18.17
C GLU A 16 8.59 6.29 -18.61
N GLY A 17 9.58 5.56 -19.12
CA GLY A 17 10.85 6.12 -19.58
C GLY A 17 11.84 6.49 -18.47
N ALA A 18 11.50 6.33 -17.19
CA ALA A 18 12.46 6.48 -16.10
C ALA A 18 13.56 5.42 -16.20
N THR A 19 14.73 5.74 -15.67
CA THR A 19 15.84 4.78 -15.64
C THR A 19 15.59 3.72 -14.59
N VAL A 20 15.65 2.45 -15.00
CA VAL A 20 15.69 1.29 -14.11
C VAL A 20 17.11 0.71 -14.16
N GLU A 21 17.76 0.68 -13.01
CA GLU A 21 19.05 0.03 -12.85
C GLU A 21 18.83 -1.46 -12.57
N LEU A 22 19.50 -2.33 -13.33
CA LEU A 22 19.41 -3.78 -13.18
C LEU A 22 20.79 -4.33 -12.84
N ASP A 23 20.86 -5.13 -11.78
CA ASP A 23 22.00 -6.00 -11.48
C ASP A 23 21.54 -7.45 -11.68
N LEU A 24 22.11 -8.15 -12.65
CA LEU A 24 21.67 -9.47 -13.10
C LEU A 24 22.78 -10.49 -12.97
N ARG A 25 22.45 -11.66 -12.46
CA ARG A 25 23.26 -12.86 -12.45
C ARG A 25 22.54 -13.98 -13.20
N LEU A 26 23.20 -14.54 -14.21
CA LEU A 26 22.70 -15.63 -15.00
C LEU A 26 23.53 -16.90 -14.74
N GLU A 27 22.85 -17.99 -14.43
CA GLU A 27 23.46 -19.27 -14.13
C GLU A 27 22.85 -20.36 -15.05
N SER A 28 23.67 -20.95 -15.89
CA SER A 28 23.24 -22.09 -16.72
C SER A 28 23.06 -23.31 -15.84
N VAL A 29 21.88 -23.92 -15.91
CA VAL A 29 21.52 -25.17 -15.24
C VAL A 29 21.08 -26.20 -16.28
N MET A 30 20.80 -27.44 -15.84
CA MET A 30 20.49 -28.53 -16.78
C MET A 30 19.22 -28.29 -17.62
N GLU A 31 18.24 -27.57 -17.05
CA GLU A 31 16.90 -27.36 -17.62
C GLU A 31 16.72 -25.98 -18.26
N GLY A 32 17.68 -25.07 -18.03
CA GLY A 32 17.55 -23.70 -18.53
C GLY A 32 18.60 -22.73 -18.00
N VAL A 33 18.20 -21.48 -17.83
CA VAL A 33 19.00 -20.41 -17.24
C VAL A 33 18.25 -19.85 -16.03
N LEU A 34 18.87 -19.92 -14.87
CA LEU A 34 18.39 -19.25 -13.68
C LEU A 34 18.86 -17.80 -13.72
N VAL A 35 17.91 -16.87 -13.69
CA VAL A 35 18.13 -15.43 -13.67
C VAL A 35 17.83 -14.92 -12.26
N THR A 36 18.83 -14.39 -11.59
CA THR A 36 18.66 -13.70 -10.32
C THR A 36 19.00 -12.23 -10.53
N GLY A 37 18.17 -11.33 -10.03
CA GLY A 37 18.40 -9.91 -10.24
C GLY A 37 17.85 -9.02 -9.15
N THR A 38 18.38 -7.80 -9.12
CA THR A 38 17.86 -6.69 -8.32
C THR A 38 17.58 -5.52 -9.27
N ALA A 39 16.37 -4.98 -9.17
CA ALA A 39 15.96 -3.78 -9.91
C ALA A 39 15.86 -2.59 -8.96
N ARG A 40 16.43 -1.44 -9.36
CA ARG A 40 16.30 -0.17 -8.64
C ARG A 40 15.71 0.88 -9.56
N ALA A 41 14.68 1.60 -9.05
CA ALA A 41 14.00 2.62 -9.83
C ALA A 41 13.40 3.73 -8.94
N PRO A 42 13.28 4.96 -9.45
CA PRO A 42 12.55 6.02 -8.75
C PRO A 42 11.05 5.75 -8.83
N LEU A 43 10.40 5.76 -7.67
CA LEU A 43 8.94 5.71 -7.54
C LEU A 43 8.36 7.11 -7.43
N THR A 44 7.25 7.32 -8.12
CA THR A 44 6.42 8.52 -8.00
C THR A 44 4.98 8.13 -7.73
N GLY A 45 4.29 8.88 -6.88
CA GLY A 45 2.92 8.59 -6.53
C GLY A 45 2.33 9.65 -5.62
N GLU A 46 1.28 9.29 -4.90
CA GLU A 46 0.59 10.17 -3.96
C GLU A 46 0.38 9.46 -2.62
N CYS A 47 0.43 10.23 -1.54
CA CYS A 47 0.09 9.72 -0.21
C CYS A 47 -1.40 9.40 -0.14
N VAL A 48 -1.78 8.15 0.20
CA VAL A 48 -3.19 7.73 0.27
C VAL A 48 -4.01 8.44 1.36
N ARG A 49 -3.35 9.15 2.29
CA ARG A 49 -4.02 9.88 3.37
C ARG A 49 -4.21 11.37 3.07
N CYS A 50 -3.21 12.06 2.54
CA CYS A 50 -3.24 13.50 2.35
C CYS A 50 -3.14 13.94 0.88
N LEU A 51 -3.00 13.00 -0.05
CA LEU A 51 -2.91 13.20 -1.50
C LEU A 51 -1.70 14.06 -1.94
N GLU A 52 -0.70 14.19 -1.06
CA GLU A 52 0.54 14.88 -1.43
C GLU A 52 1.40 14.01 -2.32
N PRO A 53 2.12 14.63 -3.26
CA PRO A 53 3.09 13.93 -4.07
C PRO A 53 4.12 13.18 -3.22
N LEU A 54 4.48 11.98 -3.66
CA LEU A 54 5.40 11.09 -3.00
C LEU A 54 6.49 10.68 -3.98
N GLU A 55 7.74 10.80 -3.55
CA GLU A 55 8.90 10.28 -4.28
C GLU A 55 9.69 9.36 -3.37
N ARG A 56 10.03 8.16 -3.86
CA ARG A 56 10.81 7.16 -3.15
C ARG A 56 11.72 6.41 -4.11
N GLU A 57 12.63 5.62 -3.58
CA GLU A 57 13.37 4.62 -4.34
C GLU A 57 12.76 3.24 -4.08
N LEU A 58 12.67 2.46 -5.14
CA LEU A 58 12.31 1.05 -5.11
C LEU A 58 13.58 0.23 -5.26
N GLU A 59 13.68 -0.84 -4.47
CA GLU A 59 14.56 -1.97 -4.71
C GLU A 59 13.71 -3.23 -4.70
N ALA A 60 13.76 -3.99 -5.81
CA ALA A 60 12.99 -5.22 -5.98
C ALA A 60 13.94 -6.34 -6.41
N ASP A 61 13.96 -7.42 -5.64
CA ASP A 61 14.71 -8.64 -5.96
C ASP A 61 13.81 -9.64 -6.65
N PHE A 62 14.37 -10.38 -7.60
CA PHE A 62 13.66 -11.44 -8.31
C PHE A 62 14.60 -12.60 -8.64
N GLN A 63 13.98 -13.77 -8.81
CA GLN A 63 14.67 -14.96 -9.27
C GLN A 63 13.70 -15.79 -10.10
N GLU A 64 14.07 -16.06 -11.36
CA GLU A 64 13.23 -16.79 -12.29
C GLU A 64 14.03 -17.77 -13.15
N MET A 65 13.36 -18.86 -13.55
CA MET A 65 13.94 -19.90 -14.41
C MET A 65 13.39 -19.78 -15.83
N TYR A 66 14.29 -19.59 -16.78
CA TYR A 66 13.97 -19.65 -18.21
C TYR A 66 14.38 -21.01 -18.77
N SER A 67 13.41 -21.83 -19.12
CA SER A 67 13.64 -23.19 -19.61
C SER A 67 14.13 -23.21 -21.05
N TYR A 68 14.98 -24.20 -21.39
CA TYR A 68 15.29 -24.49 -22.77
C TYR A 68 14.08 -25.10 -23.46
N PRO A 69 13.78 -24.74 -24.72
CA PRO A 69 12.62 -25.26 -25.45
C PRO A 69 12.60 -26.78 -25.58
N ASP A 70 13.79 -27.43 -25.60
CA ASP A 70 13.92 -28.89 -25.69
C ASP A 70 13.78 -29.61 -24.33
N ALA A 71 13.73 -28.90 -23.22
CA ALA A 71 13.56 -29.48 -21.88
C ALA A 71 12.15 -30.03 -21.66
N ASP A 72 11.17 -29.47 -22.36
CA ASP A 72 9.74 -29.83 -22.26
C ASP A 72 9.44 -31.25 -22.74
N ASP A 73 10.23 -31.77 -23.71
CA ASP A 73 10.05 -33.14 -24.25
C ASP A 73 10.52 -34.25 -23.27
N ARG A 74 11.36 -33.89 -22.28
CA ARG A 74 11.88 -34.84 -21.26
C ARG A 74 11.03 -34.94 -20.02
N SER A 75 10.18 -33.94 -19.76
CA SER A 75 9.30 -33.91 -18.61
C SER A 75 7.91 -34.50 -18.87
N ARG A 76 7.56 -34.76 -20.13
CA ARG A 76 6.28 -35.38 -20.54
C ARG A 76 6.12 -36.84 -20.12
N ASP A 77 7.17 -37.53 -19.66
CA ASP A 77 7.11 -38.91 -19.15
C ASP A 77 6.68 -39.00 -17.66
N ALA A 78 6.51 -37.88 -16.97
CA ALA A 78 6.00 -37.86 -15.62
C ALA A 78 4.52 -37.47 -15.63
N ASP A 79 3.64 -38.51 -15.66
CA ASP A 79 2.20 -38.49 -15.50
C ASP A 79 1.73 -37.74 -14.22
N THR A 80 1.74 -36.41 -14.26
CA THR A 80 1.06 -35.55 -13.28
C THR A 80 0.35 -34.45 -14.05
N GLY A 81 -0.94 -34.73 -14.35
CA GLY A 81 -1.81 -33.79 -15.05
C GLY A 81 -2.13 -32.57 -14.18
N ASP A 82 -1.29 -31.56 -14.30
CA ASP A 82 -1.57 -30.21 -13.84
C ASP A 82 -1.29 -29.25 -15.02
N ASP A 83 -2.27 -29.19 -15.94
CA ASP A 83 -2.23 -28.33 -17.14
C ASP A 83 -2.11 -26.82 -16.77
N ALA A 84 -2.27 -26.46 -15.49
CA ALA A 84 -2.18 -25.08 -15.00
C ALA A 84 -0.74 -24.57 -14.81
N GLU A 85 0.23 -25.46 -14.64
CA GLU A 85 1.64 -25.05 -14.43
C GLU A 85 2.40 -24.83 -15.76
N GLU A 86 1.85 -25.25 -16.89
CA GLU A 86 2.51 -25.07 -18.20
C GLU A 86 2.36 -23.65 -18.75
N GLU A 87 1.27 -22.93 -18.42
CA GLU A 87 1.01 -21.58 -18.95
C GLU A 87 1.92 -20.51 -18.36
N ASP A 88 2.51 -20.73 -17.18
CA ASP A 88 3.37 -19.76 -16.48
C ASP A 88 4.87 -19.98 -16.69
N ARG A 89 5.26 -20.99 -17.50
CA ARG A 89 6.69 -21.27 -17.76
C ARG A 89 7.29 -20.26 -18.72
N LEU A 90 8.42 -19.70 -18.33
CA LEU A 90 9.22 -18.82 -19.16
C LEU A 90 10.23 -19.62 -19.97
N PHE A 91 10.31 -19.35 -21.26
CA PHE A 91 11.21 -20.05 -22.17
C PHE A 91 12.25 -19.11 -22.78
N LEU A 92 13.41 -19.69 -23.09
CA LEU A 92 14.40 -19.02 -23.93
C LEU A 92 13.94 -19.08 -25.39
N GLU A 93 13.97 -17.96 -26.07
CA GLU A 93 13.80 -17.86 -27.51
C GLU A 93 15.18 -17.74 -28.15
N ALA A 94 15.71 -18.86 -28.69
CA ALA A 94 17.10 -19.01 -29.07
C ALA A 94 18.02 -18.74 -27.86
N ASP A 95 18.83 -17.69 -27.89
CA ASP A 95 19.74 -17.30 -26.80
C ASP A 95 19.25 -16.06 -26.02
N LEU A 96 17.97 -15.71 -26.18
CA LEU A 96 17.36 -14.52 -25.57
C LEU A 96 16.20 -14.91 -24.66
N PHE A 97 15.93 -14.07 -23.70
CA PHE A 97 14.73 -14.14 -22.86
C PHE A 97 14.13 -12.75 -22.67
N ASP A 98 12.81 -12.69 -22.49
CA ASP A 98 12.11 -11.47 -22.15
C ASP A 98 12.06 -11.29 -20.63
N LEU A 99 12.71 -10.25 -20.15
CA LEU A 99 12.75 -9.92 -18.72
C LEU A 99 11.57 -9.04 -18.29
N GLU A 100 10.83 -8.42 -19.21
CA GLU A 100 9.79 -7.45 -18.86
C GLU A 100 8.71 -8.03 -17.95
N PRO A 101 8.13 -9.22 -18.18
CA PRO A 101 7.11 -9.80 -17.32
C PRO A 101 7.61 -9.98 -15.88
N VAL A 102 8.78 -10.59 -15.70
CA VAL A 102 9.40 -10.84 -14.40
C VAL A 102 9.72 -9.54 -13.67
N LEU A 103 10.27 -8.56 -14.39
CA LEU A 103 10.55 -7.24 -13.83
C LEU A 103 9.27 -6.53 -13.38
N ARG A 104 8.20 -6.65 -14.17
CA ARG A 104 6.89 -6.08 -13.84
C ARG A 104 6.33 -6.68 -12.56
N ASP A 105 6.33 -7.99 -12.45
CA ASP A 105 5.84 -8.71 -11.28
C ASP A 105 6.66 -8.37 -10.03
N ALA A 106 7.99 -8.40 -10.14
CA ALA A 106 8.87 -8.03 -9.04
C ALA A 106 8.64 -6.60 -8.54
N VAL A 107 8.54 -5.64 -9.46
CA VAL A 107 8.27 -4.24 -9.13
C VAL A 107 6.91 -4.09 -8.46
N VAL A 108 5.84 -4.63 -9.05
CA VAL A 108 4.47 -4.50 -8.53
C VAL A 108 4.34 -5.12 -7.15
N LEU A 109 4.95 -6.29 -6.92
CA LEU A 109 4.93 -6.97 -5.61
C LEU A 109 5.74 -6.23 -4.54
N ALA A 110 6.78 -5.48 -4.93
CA ALA A 110 7.58 -4.68 -4.00
C ALA A 110 6.95 -3.32 -3.65
N LEU A 111 5.90 -2.89 -4.38
CA LEU A 111 5.25 -1.62 -4.10
C LEU A 111 4.51 -1.63 -2.75
N PRO A 112 4.55 -0.52 -1.99
CA PRO A 112 3.72 -0.39 -0.81
C PRO A 112 2.23 -0.29 -1.20
N LEU A 113 1.40 -1.19 -0.66
CA LEU A 113 -0.06 -1.17 -0.90
C LEU A 113 -0.72 0.13 -0.43
N GLN A 114 -0.16 0.77 0.58
CA GLN A 114 -0.63 2.03 1.15
C GLN A 114 0.53 3.02 1.28
N PRO A 115 0.90 3.70 0.18
CA PRO A 115 1.97 4.68 0.23
C PRO A 115 1.54 5.89 1.08
N VAL A 116 2.33 6.21 2.11
CA VAL A 116 2.10 7.35 2.99
C VAL A 116 3.35 8.24 3.03
N CYS A 117 3.17 9.55 3.10
CA CYS A 117 4.29 10.49 3.16
C CYS A 117 5.10 10.33 4.46
N ARG A 118 4.42 9.95 5.55
CA ARG A 118 4.98 9.61 6.87
C ARG A 118 4.01 8.71 7.62
N GLU A 119 4.51 7.91 8.56
CA GLU A 119 3.71 6.92 9.31
C GLU A 119 2.53 7.55 10.07
N ASP A 120 2.77 8.72 10.65
CA ASP A 120 1.81 9.50 11.44
C ASP A 120 1.03 10.54 10.61
N CYS A 121 0.97 10.39 9.28
CA CYS A 121 0.25 11.33 8.43
C CYS A 121 -1.23 11.44 8.88
N PRO A 122 -1.70 12.62 9.32
CA PRO A 122 -3.08 12.80 9.81
C PRO A 122 -4.12 12.75 8.68
N GLY A 123 -3.69 12.94 7.43
CA GLY A 123 -4.56 12.88 6.26
C GLY A 123 -5.38 14.15 6.02
N LEU A 124 -6.51 13.94 5.35
CA LEU A 124 -7.53 14.95 5.08
C LEU A 124 -8.71 14.78 6.03
N CYS A 125 -9.40 15.88 6.32
CA CYS A 125 -10.67 15.84 7.02
C CYS A 125 -11.74 15.15 6.16
N ALA A 126 -12.44 14.16 6.72
CA ALA A 126 -13.48 13.41 5.99
C ALA A 126 -14.71 14.25 5.62
N GLU A 127 -14.95 15.38 6.29
CA GLU A 127 -16.12 16.23 6.05
C GLU A 127 -15.85 17.32 5.01
N CYS A 128 -14.69 17.99 5.09
CA CYS A 128 -14.42 19.16 4.24
C CYS A 128 -13.18 19.02 3.36
N GLY A 129 -12.40 17.93 3.49
CA GLY A 129 -11.19 17.72 2.72
C GLY A 129 -10.00 18.59 3.14
N ALA A 130 -10.12 19.37 4.23
CA ALA A 130 -9.01 20.17 4.73
C ALA A 130 -7.85 19.27 5.18
N ARG A 131 -6.62 19.75 5.01
CA ARG A 131 -5.40 19.02 5.42
C ARG A 131 -5.23 19.16 6.93
N LEU A 132 -5.34 18.05 7.65
CA LEU A 132 -5.20 18.04 9.10
C LEU A 132 -3.77 18.32 9.59
N ALA A 133 -2.79 18.20 8.71
CA ALA A 133 -1.40 18.58 9.01
C ALA A 133 -1.23 20.10 9.14
N ASP A 134 -2.03 20.89 8.41
CA ASP A 134 -1.94 22.35 8.37
C ASP A 134 -2.72 22.99 9.53
N ASP A 135 -3.74 22.29 10.03
CA ASP A 135 -4.55 22.73 11.17
C ASP A 135 -4.80 21.54 12.13
N PRO A 136 -3.91 21.30 13.10
CA PRO A 136 -4.07 20.22 14.07
C PRO A 136 -5.27 20.39 15.01
N GLY A 137 -5.84 21.59 15.08
CA GLY A 137 -7.05 21.90 15.87
C GLY A 137 -8.34 21.79 15.06
N HIS A 138 -8.26 21.40 13.78
CA HIS A 138 -9.41 21.32 12.90
C HIS A 138 -10.46 20.33 13.42
N HIS A 139 -11.67 20.81 13.61
CA HIS A 139 -12.83 20.00 14.02
C HIS A 139 -14.12 20.57 13.42
N HIS A 140 -15.13 19.73 13.36
CA HIS A 140 -16.48 20.12 12.98
C HIS A 140 -17.43 19.86 14.15
N ASP A 141 -18.26 20.84 14.47
CA ASP A 141 -19.30 20.71 15.51
C ASP A 141 -20.56 19.97 14.98
N ALA A 142 -20.55 19.50 13.75
CA ALA A 142 -21.68 18.83 13.14
C ALA A 142 -21.89 17.45 13.80
N ALA A 143 -22.92 17.33 14.61
CA ALA A 143 -23.41 16.02 15.03
C ALA A 143 -23.91 15.24 13.81
N ASP A 144 -23.48 13.99 13.69
CA ASP A 144 -23.99 13.09 12.65
C ASP A 144 -25.53 13.11 12.69
N ILE A 145 -26.15 13.39 11.54
CA ILE A 145 -27.60 13.51 11.43
C ILE A 145 -28.35 12.28 11.96
N ARG A 146 -27.72 11.12 11.95
CA ARG A 146 -28.27 9.88 12.52
C ARG A 146 -28.40 9.93 14.04
N TRP A 147 -27.62 10.77 14.72
CA TRP A 147 -27.56 10.93 16.16
C TRP A 147 -28.24 12.23 16.63
N ALA A 148 -28.76 13.04 15.69
CA ALA A 148 -29.41 14.32 16.01
C ALA A 148 -30.54 14.16 17.06
N ALA A 149 -31.28 13.06 17.01
CA ALA A 149 -32.35 12.77 17.99
C ALA A 149 -31.81 12.55 19.43
N LEU A 150 -30.53 12.21 19.60
CA LEU A 150 -29.92 11.98 20.93
C LEU A 150 -29.34 13.27 21.55
N GLN A 151 -29.22 14.34 20.77
CA GLN A 151 -28.72 15.63 21.29
C GLN A 151 -29.62 16.19 22.38
N GLY A 152 -30.94 16.14 22.19
CA GLY A 152 -31.90 16.56 23.21
C GLY A 152 -31.83 15.75 24.53
N LEU A 153 -31.49 14.45 24.42
CA LEU A 153 -31.31 13.61 25.61
C LEU A 153 -30.01 13.99 26.36
N ALA A 154 -28.92 14.26 25.63
CA ALA A 154 -27.65 14.69 26.22
C ALA A 154 -27.77 16.05 26.93
N GLU A 155 -28.58 16.97 26.39
CA GLU A 155 -28.90 18.26 27.04
C GLU A 155 -29.73 18.06 28.31
N ALA A 156 -30.78 17.23 28.24
CA ALA A 156 -31.61 16.92 29.38
C ALA A 156 -30.83 16.24 30.53
N MET A 157 -29.87 15.38 30.23
CA MET A 157 -28.99 14.75 31.23
C MET A 157 -28.05 15.78 31.89
N ARG A 158 -27.52 16.74 31.13
CA ARG A 158 -26.66 17.82 31.66
C ARG A 158 -27.42 18.78 32.58
N ASP A 159 -28.67 19.08 32.25
CA ASP A 159 -29.51 19.95 33.08
C ASP A 159 -29.96 19.25 34.38
N GLY A 160 -30.29 17.95 34.31
CA GLY A 160 -30.63 17.15 35.49
C GLY A 160 -29.48 16.99 36.50
N GLU A 161 -28.24 17.06 36.06
CA GLU A 161 -27.05 16.97 36.92
C GLU A 161 -26.82 18.30 37.70
N LYS A 162 -27.18 19.44 37.14
CA LYS A 162 -27.12 20.74 37.80
C LYS A 162 -28.13 20.86 38.93
N ASP A 163 -29.30 20.25 38.81
CA ASP A 163 -30.34 20.32 39.85
C ASP A 163 -30.06 19.38 41.06
N ASN A 164 -29.18 18.39 40.88
CA ASN A 164 -28.82 17.42 41.91
C ASN A 164 -27.49 17.75 42.64
N ALA A 165 -26.99 18.97 42.56
CA ALA A 165 -25.84 19.40 43.33
C ALA A 165 -26.21 19.40 44.83
N PRO A 166 -25.45 18.75 45.73
CA PRO A 166 -25.77 18.69 47.16
C PRO A 166 -25.74 20.09 47.75
N ARG A 167 -26.89 20.56 48.26
CA ARG A 167 -26.97 21.77 49.03
C ARG A 167 -26.03 21.62 50.22
N SER A 168 -25.00 22.45 50.29
CA SER A 168 -24.12 22.58 51.44
C SER A 168 -24.97 22.88 52.69
N ARG A 169 -24.93 21.95 53.68
CA ARG A 169 -25.54 22.16 54.98
C ARG A 169 -24.89 23.40 55.60
N GLY A 170 -25.70 24.44 55.78
CA GLY A 170 -25.32 25.61 56.51
C GLY A 170 -24.88 25.25 57.92
N ASP A 171 -23.80 25.88 58.37
CA ASP A 171 -23.32 25.90 59.72
C ASP A 171 -24.44 26.33 60.68
N ASP A 172 -24.69 25.51 61.67
CA ASP A 172 -25.55 25.82 62.78
C ASP A 172 -24.66 26.47 63.83
N PRO A 173 -24.92 27.77 64.27
CA PRO A 173 -24.13 28.40 65.30
C PRO A 173 -24.56 27.86 66.68
N GLN A 174 -23.62 27.21 67.37
CA GLN A 174 -23.77 26.82 68.75
C GLN A 174 -23.87 28.03 69.61
N GLU A 175 -25.05 28.22 70.22
CA GLU A 175 -25.26 29.03 71.41
C GLU A 175 -24.85 28.26 72.67
N LYS A 176 -23.86 28.78 73.31
CA LYS A 176 -23.50 28.85 74.75
C LYS A 176 -23.87 27.68 75.68
#